data_79c10fb55c1103c46e6ce73cecef0a9c
#
_entry.id   79c10fb55c1103c46e6ce73cecef0a9c
#
_cell.length_a   1.000
_cell.length_b   1.000
_cell.length_c   1.000
_cell.angle_alpha   90.00
_cell.angle_beta   90.00
_cell.angle_gamma   90.00
#
_symmetry.space_group_name_H-M   'P 1'
#
loop_
_entity.id
_entity.type
_entity.pdbx_description
1 polymer ?
#
loop_
_entity_poly.entity_id
_entity_poly.type
_entity_poly.pdbx_seq_one_letter_code
_entity_poly.pdbx_strand_id
1 'polypeptide(L)'
;ETAAIRQIRAEAEFAQLAGTGVALYASPHSTAWTVIFEPDPSFVPSCLNRVVRVKPLARLEDLPELLRPVARWLQTIGYAGPRERFEPLAPRLARSGACRLAPLGFMAWPPPTWHHDGQPPLRVLLRWCDWEEP
;
A
#
# COMPACT_ATOMS: atom_id res chain seq x y z
N GLU A 1 -13.25 9.39 -11.45
CA GLU A 1 -11.89 8.88 -11.51
C GLU A 1 -11.01 9.70 -12.47
N THR A 2 -11.38 9.87 -13.75
CA THR A 2 -10.59 10.62 -14.75
C THR A 2 -10.27 12.05 -14.32
N ALA A 3 -11.20 12.76 -13.69
CA ALA A 3 -10.97 14.12 -13.18
C ALA A 3 -9.90 14.13 -12.07
N ALA A 4 -9.96 13.19 -11.14
CA ALA A 4 -8.95 13.06 -10.07
C ALA A 4 -7.56 12.75 -10.64
N ILE A 5 -7.46 11.89 -11.66
CA ILE A 5 -6.18 11.60 -12.32
C ILE A 5 -5.61 12.85 -12.99
N ARG A 6 -6.45 13.63 -13.68
CA ARG A 6 -6.02 14.87 -14.33
C ARG A 6 -5.53 15.91 -13.31
N GLN A 7 -6.22 16.03 -12.19
CA GLN A 7 -5.80 16.91 -11.10
C GLN A 7 -4.44 16.49 -10.52
N ILE A 8 -4.27 15.21 -10.20
CA ILE A 8 -3.00 14.67 -9.69
C ILE A 8 -1.85 14.91 -10.69
N ARG A 9 -2.11 14.74 -12.00
CA ARG A 9 -1.10 15.03 -13.03
C ARG A 9 -0.75 16.52 -13.07
N ALA A 10 -1.73 17.41 -13.04
CA ALA A 10 -1.49 18.86 -13.05
C ALA A 10 -0.65 19.32 -11.84
N GLU A 11 -0.94 18.76 -10.66
CA GLU A 11 -0.15 19.01 -9.45
C GLU A 11 1.30 18.51 -9.61
N ALA A 12 1.49 17.31 -10.17
CA ALA A 12 2.81 16.75 -10.42
C ALA A 12 3.59 17.51 -11.50
N GLU A 13 2.93 17.95 -12.58
CA GLU A 13 3.53 18.81 -13.61
C GLU A 13 4.00 20.15 -13.03
N PHE A 14 3.17 20.78 -12.21
CA PHE A 14 3.53 22.02 -11.53
C PHE A 14 4.75 21.83 -10.62
N ALA A 15 4.77 20.77 -9.82
CA ALA A 15 5.89 20.44 -8.95
C ALA A 15 7.18 20.16 -9.75
N GLN A 16 7.08 19.46 -10.89
CA GLN A 16 8.21 19.20 -11.79
C GLN A 16 8.76 20.49 -12.37
N LEU A 17 7.89 21.40 -12.85
CA LEU A 17 8.28 22.70 -13.39
C LEU A 17 8.92 23.59 -12.31
N ALA A 18 8.46 23.49 -11.08
CA ALA A 18 9.03 24.20 -9.93
C ALA A 18 10.40 23.64 -9.46
N GLY A 19 10.93 22.60 -10.11
CA GLY A 19 12.24 22.03 -9.79
C GLY A 19 12.31 21.29 -8.46
N THR A 20 11.19 20.76 -7.95
CA THR A 20 11.13 20.04 -6.66
C THR A 20 11.71 18.62 -6.70
N GLY A 21 12.22 18.17 -7.85
CA GLY A 21 12.71 16.80 -8.05
C GLY A 21 11.61 15.79 -8.36
N VAL A 22 10.35 16.22 -8.45
CA VAL A 22 9.23 15.39 -8.92
C VAL A 22 9.38 15.10 -10.40
N ALA A 23 9.09 13.87 -10.82
CA ALA A 23 9.04 13.49 -12.23
C ALA A 23 7.71 12.80 -12.57
N LEU A 24 7.04 13.26 -13.61
CA LEU A 24 5.78 12.70 -14.09
C LEU A 24 5.98 11.93 -15.39
N TYR A 25 5.48 10.72 -15.41
CA TYR A 25 5.35 9.86 -16.59
C TYR A 25 3.90 9.46 -16.76
N ALA A 26 3.33 9.67 -17.94
CA ALA A 26 1.91 9.42 -18.15
C ALA A 26 1.60 9.00 -19.58
N SER A 27 0.48 8.29 -19.75
CA SER A 27 -0.02 7.96 -21.09
C SER A 27 -0.35 9.25 -21.86
N PRO A 28 0.11 9.36 -23.14
CA PRO A 28 -0.28 10.48 -23.99
C PRO A 28 -1.79 10.42 -24.29
N HIS A 29 -2.44 11.58 -24.38
CA HIS A 29 -3.82 11.76 -24.80
C HIS A 29 -4.90 10.99 -24.02
N SER A 30 -4.54 10.30 -22.92
CA SER A 30 -5.46 9.49 -22.12
C SER A 30 -5.08 9.48 -20.64
N THR A 31 -5.89 8.87 -19.78
CA THR A 31 -5.59 8.61 -18.37
C THR A 31 -5.36 7.11 -18.11
N ALA A 32 -4.83 6.38 -19.11
CA ALA A 32 -4.65 4.93 -19.00
C ALA A 32 -3.66 4.53 -17.90
N TRP A 33 -2.57 5.27 -17.75
CA TRP A 33 -1.59 5.06 -16.67
C TRP A 33 -0.87 6.36 -16.33
N THR A 34 -0.44 6.47 -15.08
CA THR A 34 0.36 7.59 -14.55
C THR A 34 1.34 7.04 -13.54
N VAL A 35 2.60 7.44 -13.65
CA VAL A 35 3.65 7.16 -12.67
C VAL A 35 4.26 8.49 -12.24
N ILE A 36 4.33 8.73 -10.94
CA ILE A 36 4.89 9.95 -10.36
C ILE A 36 6.03 9.54 -9.43
N PHE A 37 7.23 10.00 -9.73
CA PHE A 37 8.36 9.92 -8.81
C PHE A 37 8.34 11.15 -7.90
N GLU A 38 8.38 10.94 -6.59
CA GLU A 38 8.40 11.98 -5.57
C GLU A 38 9.58 11.76 -4.62
N PRO A 39 10.50 12.72 -4.45
CA PRO A 39 11.65 12.58 -3.56
C PRO A 39 11.28 12.44 -2.08
N ASP A 40 10.14 13.05 -1.67
CA ASP A 40 9.63 12.92 -0.31
C ASP A 40 9.07 11.51 -0.07
N PRO A 41 9.60 10.74 0.90
CA PRO A 41 9.13 9.39 1.21
C PRO A 41 7.77 9.35 1.90
N SER A 42 7.22 10.47 2.36
CA SER A 42 5.93 10.52 3.07
C SER A 42 4.82 9.88 2.25
N PHE A 43 3.99 9.06 2.90
CA PHE A 43 2.88 8.41 2.23
C PHE A 43 1.83 9.43 1.76
N VAL A 44 1.48 9.32 0.49
CA VAL A 44 0.38 10.09 -0.13
C VAL A 44 -0.56 9.08 -0.81
N PRO A 45 -1.86 9.10 -0.50
CA PRO A 45 -2.80 8.20 -1.15
C PRO A 45 -2.90 8.50 -2.64
N SER A 46 -3.11 7.45 -3.41
CA SER A 46 -3.36 7.51 -4.84
C SER A 46 -4.85 7.31 -5.11
N CYS A 47 -5.36 7.79 -6.24
CA CYS A 47 -6.73 7.46 -6.65
C CYS A 47 -6.76 6.01 -7.18
N LEU A 48 -7.61 5.19 -6.63
CA LEU A 48 -7.89 3.76 -6.85
C LEU A 48 -6.91 2.98 -7.75
N ASN A 49 -6.91 3.22 -9.06
CA ASN A 49 -6.06 2.54 -10.03
C ASN A 49 -5.44 3.54 -11.03
N ARG A 50 -4.59 3.06 -11.94
CA ARG A 50 -3.96 3.85 -13.00
C ARG A 50 -3.03 4.98 -12.56
N VAL A 51 -2.79 5.15 -11.24
CA VAL A 51 -1.80 6.07 -10.69
C VAL A 51 -0.89 5.34 -9.72
N VAL A 52 0.40 5.37 -9.98
CA VAL A 52 1.44 4.82 -9.11
C VAL A 52 2.34 5.96 -8.65
N ARG A 53 2.53 6.10 -7.34
CA ARG A 53 3.52 6.99 -6.74
C ARG A 53 4.75 6.19 -6.36
N VAL A 54 5.91 6.60 -6.86
CA VAL A 54 7.21 5.99 -6.58
C VAL A 54 7.98 6.91 -5.65
N LYS A 55 8.38 6.40 -4.51
CA LYS A 55 9.08 7.16 -3.48
C LYS A 55 10.35 6.44 -3.05
N PRO A 56 11.51 7.11 -3.04
CA PRO A 56 12.74 6.52 -2.56
C PRO A 56 12.69 6.35 -1.04
N LEU A 57 13.29 5.28 -0.57
CA LEU A 57 13.45 5.02 0.86
C LEU A 57 14.91 4.68 1.11
N ALA A 58 15.58 5.46 1.96
CA ALA A 58 16.99 5.26 2.26
C ALA A 58 17.22 3.94 3.01
N ARG A 59 16.30 3.58 3.90
CA ARG A 59 16.37 2.36 4.70
C ARG A 59 14.99 1.71 4.77
N LEU A 60 14.93 0.43 4.45
CA LEU A 60 13.68 -0.31 4.48
C LEU A 60 13.07 -0.40 5.90
N GLU A 61 13.93 -0.33 6.91
CA GLU A 61 13.55 -0.35 8.34
C GLU A 61 12.71 0.85 8.77
N ASP A 62 12.71 1.95 8.00
CA ASP A 62 11.93 3.16 8.27
C ASP A 62 10.50 3.06 7.75
N LEU A 63 10.22 2.07 6.89
CA LEU A 63 8.89 1.88 6.28
C LEU A 63 7.74 1.78 7.30
N PRO A 64 7.84 1.04 8.42
CA PRO A 64 6.76 0.97 9.40
C PRO A 64 6.34 2.33 9.96
N GLU A 65 7.29 3.24 10.19
CA GLU A 65 7.00 4.58 10.70
C GLU A 65 6.33 5.47 9.64
N LEU A 66 6.77 5.37 8.39
CA LEU A 66 6.16 6.09 7.27
C LEU A 66 4.72 5.64 7.00
N LEU A 67 4.38 4.39 7.31
CA LEU A 67 3.04 3.85 7.14
C LEU A 67 2.11 4.12 8.34
N ARG A 68 2.62 4.56 9.48
CA ARG A 68 1.83 4.81 10.69
C ARG A 68 0.64 5.75 10.48
N PRO A 69 0.73 6.86 9.72
CA PRO A 69 -0.41 7.74 9.49
C PRO A 69 -1.60 7.06 8.77
N VAL A 70 -1.34 5.96 8.05
CA VAL A 70 -2.35 5.22 7.28
C VAL A 70 -2.67 3.84 7.85
N ALA A 71 -2.14 3.53 9.02
CA ALA A 71 -2.24 2.21 9.67
C ALA A 71 -3.67 1.63 9.67
N ARG A 72 -4.69 2.47 9.96
CA ARG A 72 -6.09 2.06 10.04
C ARG A 72 -6.70 1.62 8.69
N TRP A 73 -6.09 1.98 7.58
CA TRP A 73 -6.54 1.63 6.23
C TRP A 73 -5.59 0.66 5.53
N LEU A 74 -4.46 0.36 6.18
CA LEU A 74 -3.45 -0.51 5.60
C LEU A 74 -3.93 -1.97 5.67
N GLN A 75 -4.02 -2.64 4.52
CA GLN A 75 -4.45 -4.02 4.44
C GLN A 75 -3.31 -4.92 3.95
N THR A 76 -2.85 -4.70 2.73
CA THR A 76 -1.86 -5.56 2.08
C THR A 76 -0.64 -4.75 1.65
N ILE A 77 0.54 -5.24 1.98
CA ILE A 77 1.81 -4.74 1.47
C ILE A 77 2.36 -5.77 0.47
N GLY A 78 2.56 -5.32 -0.77
CA GLY A 78 3.27 -6.09 -1.78
C GLY A 78 4.78 -5.87 -1.67
N TYR A 79 5.57 -6.92 -1.81
CA TYR A 79 7.01 -6.81 -1.84
C TYR A 79 7.62 -7.48 -3.08
N ALA A 80 8.77 -6.95 -3.53
CA ALA A 80 9.60 -7.56 -4.57
C ALA A 80 11.05 -7.56 -4.08
N GLY A 81 11.70 -8.72 -4.18
CA GLY A 81 13.07 -8.95 -3.72
C GLY A 81 13.20 -10.15 -2.81
N PRO A 82 14.40 -10.42 -2.27
CA PRO A 82 14.66 -11.56 -1.40
C PRO A 82 13.79 -11.52 -0.14
N ARG A 83 13.15 -12.63 0.20
CA ARG A 83 12.27 -12.75 1.37
C ARG A 83 13.00 -12.40 2.67
N GLU A 84 14.25 -12.80 2.77
CA GLU A 84 15.12 -12.61 3.94
C GLU A 84 15.28 -11.12 4.30
N ARG A 85 15.11 -10.24 3.33
CA ARG A 85 15.17 -8.78 3.53
C ARG A 85 13.88 -8.23 4.16
N PHE A 86 12.74 -8.85 3.91
CA PHE A 86 11.43 -8.38 4.36
C PHE A 86 10.94 -9.10 5.61
N GLU A 87 11.33 -10.36 5.80
CA GLU A 87 10.87 -11.21 6.90
C GLU A 87 11.13 -10.60 8.30
N PRO A 88 12.30 -9.99 8.59
CA PRO A 88 12.55 -9.34 9.89
C PRO A 88 11.65 -8.12 10.15
N LEU A 89 11.10 -7.51 9.10
CA LEU A 89 10.21 -6.35 9.19
C LEU A 89 8.75 -6.74 9.40
N ALA A 90 8.38 -7.98 9.10
CA ALA A 90 6.98 -8.43 9.13
C ALA A 90 6.27 -8.14 10.46
N PRO A 91 6.85 -8.39 11.65
CA PRO A 91 6.18 -8.05 12.91
C PRO A 91 5.98 -6.55 13.12
N ARG A 92 6.87 -5.70 12.61
CA ARG A 92 6.75 -4.24 12.69
C ARG A 92 5.69 -3.73 11.72
N LEU A 93 5.65 -4.26 10.50
CA LEU A 93 4.65 -3.93 9.49
C LEU A 93 3.25 -4.37 9.93
N ALA A 94 3.13 -5.54 10.57
CA ALA A 94 1.86 -5.98 11.16
C ALA A 94 1.38 -5.01 12.26
N ARG A 95 2.26 -4.54 13.14
CA ARG A 95 1.93 -3.52 14.15
C ARG A 95 1.55 -2.17 13.52
N SER A 96 2.04 -1.88 12.31
CA SER A 96 1.64 -0.70 11.54
C SER A 96 0.33 -0.88 10.77
N GLY A 97 -0.42 -1.97 11.00
CA GLY A 97 -1.74 -2.21 10.44
C GLY A 97 -1.78 -3.17 9.25
N ALA A 98 -0.64 -3.64 8.74
CA ALA A 98 -0.64 -4.61 7.64
C ALA A 98 -1.21 -5.96 8.09
N CYS A 99 -2.28 -6.41 7.41
CA CYS A 99 -2.89 -7.71 7.66
C CYS A 99 -2.31 -8.80 6.75
N ARG A 100 -1.58 -8.40 5.70
CA ARG A 100 -1.02 -9.33 4.73
C ARG A 100 0.25 -8.77 4.10
N LEU A 101 1.27 -9.61 3.99
CA LEU A 101 2.47 -9.37 3.19
C LEU A 101 2.47 -10.38 2.06
N ALA A 102 2.54 -9.92 0.81
CA ALA A 102 2.46 -10.79 -0.36
C ALA A 102 3.51 -10.40 -1.41
N PRO A 103 4.08 -11.35 -2.15
CA PRO A 103 4.89 -11.01 -3.31
C PRO A 103 4.08 -10.17 -4.31
N LEU A 104 4.72 -9.18 -4.96
CA LEU A 104 4.12 -8.44 -6.06
C LEU A 104 3.64 -9.42 -7.14
N GLY A 105 2.46 -9.15 -7.71
CA GLY A 105 1.79 -10.06 -8.63
C GLY A 105 0.80 -11.02 -7.96
N PHE A 106 0.97 -11.30 -6.66
CA PHE A 106 0.04 -12.14 -5.89
C PHE A 106 -0.89 -11.35 -4.96
N MET A 107 -0.81 -10.02 -4.98
CA MET A 107 -1.63 -9.17 -4.10
C MET A 107 -3.13 -9.34 -4.36
N ALA A 108 -3.53 -9.49 -5.62
CA ALA A 108 -4.94 -9.68 -6.01
C ALA A 108 -5.45 -11.12 -5.80
N TRP A 109 -4.59 -12.06 -5.43
CA TRP A 109 -4.91 -13.49 -5.31
C TRP A 109 -4.61 -14.01 -3.89
N PRO A 110 -5.37 -13.61 -2.88
CA PRO A 110 -5.19 -14.14 -1.54
C PRO A 110 -5.59 -15.64 -1.49
N PRO A 111 -4.86 -16.46 -0.71
CA PRO A 111 -5.28 -17.84 -0.48
C PRO A 111 -6.60 -17.87 0.33
N PRO A 112 -7.42 -18.91 0.21
CA PRO A 112 -8.69 -19.01 0.95
C PRO A 112 -8.54 -18.92 2.48
N THR A 113 -7.35 -19.23 2.99
CA THR A 113 -7.04 -19.21 4.43
C THR A 113 -6.53 -17.87 4.95
N TRP A 114 -6.43 -16.84 4.09
CA TRP A 114 -5.93 -15.55 4.56
C TRP A 114 -6.95 -14.85 5.50
N HIS A 115 -6.43 -14.01 6.38
CA HIS A 115 -7.24 -13.26 7.32
C HIS A 115 -7.65 -11.92 6.71
N HIS A 116 -8.87 -11.81 6.23
CA HIS A 116 -9.41 -10.56 5.68
C HIS A 116 -9.50 -9.51 6.79
N ASP A 117 -8.83 -8.39 6.60
CA ASP A 117 -8.70 -7.33 7.61
C ASP A 117 -8.24 -7.86 9.00
N GLY A 118 -7.36 -8.86 8.98
CA GLY A 118 -6.84 -9.49 10.20
C GLY A 118 -7.83 -10.41 10.92
N GLN A 119 -8.98 -10.74 10.31
CA GLN A 119 -9.99 -11.60 10.89
C GLN A 119 -10.09 -12.95 10.15
N PRO A 120 -10.21 -14.09 10.87
CA PRO A 120 -10.46 -15.37 10.23
C PRO A 120 -11.78 -15.33 9.44
N PRO A 121 -11.81 -15.74 8.16
CA PRO A 121 -13.00 -15.66 7.31
C PRO A 121 -14.22 -16.42 7.88
N LEU A 122 -13.97 -17.52 8.56
CA LEU A 122 -15.03 -18.36 9.12
C LEU A 122 -15.58 -17.86 10.47
N ARG A 123 -14.93 -16.89 11.12
CA ARG A 123 -15.33 -16.44 12.46
C ARG A 123 -16.78 -15.96 12.51
N VAL A 124 -17.22 -15.25 11.48
CA VAL A 124 -18.59 -14.72 11.40
C VAL A 124 -19.64 -15.80 11.10
N LEU A 125 -19.21 -16.97 10.67
CA LEU A 125 -20.10 -18.12 10.37
C LEU A 125 -20.22 -19.09 11.54
N LEU A 126 -19.38 -18.93 12.59
CA LEU A 126 -19.36 -19.79 13.76
C LEU A 126 -20.14 -19.13 14.90
N ARG A 127 -20.95 -19.92 15.54
CA ARG A 127 -21.58 -19.59 16.82
C ARG A 127 -20.92 -20.40 17.91
N TRP A 128 -20.38 -19.74 18.92
CA TRP A 128 -19.77 -20.36 20.08
C TRP A 128 -20.82 -20.58 21.16
N CYS A 129 -20.72 -21.68 21.87
CA CYS A 129 -21.46 -21.96 23.08
C CYS A 129 -20.47 -22.47 24.12
N ASP A 130 -20.33 -21.73 25.21
CA ASP A 130 -19.45 -22.10 26.32
C ASP A 130 -20.27 -22.89 27.35
N TRP A 131 -19.65 -23.95 27.86
CA TRP A 131 -20.17 -24.73 28.98
C TRP A 131 -19.22 -24.48 30.15
N GLU A 132 -19.74 -23.81 31.19
CA GLU A 132 -18.97 -23.55 32.41
C GLU A 132 -19.33 -24.57 33.47
N GLU A 133 -18.30 -25.13 34.10
CA GLU A 133 -18.46 -25.96 35.31
C GLU A 133 -18.29 -25.05 36.54
N PRO A 134 -19.05 -25.34 37.64
CA PRO A 134 -19.01 -24.55 38.87
C PRO A 134 -17.68 -24.63 39.62
#